data_10fdb4a2eb30cc9791103d47a33c5b24
#
_entry.id   10fdb4a2eb30cc9791103d47a33c5b24
#
_cell.length_a   1.000
_cell.length_b   1.000
_cell.length_c   1.000
_cell.angle_alpha   90.00
_cell.angle_beta   90.00
_cell.angle_gamma   90.00
#
_symmetry.space_group_name_H-M   'P 1'
#
loop_
_entity.id
_entity.type
_entity.pdbx_description
1 polymer ?
#
loop_
_entity_poly.entity_id
_entity_poly.type
_entity_poly.pdbx_seq_one_letter_code
_entity_poly.pdbx_strand_id
1 'polypeptide(L)'
;MKPYLQYLVVLLDDTSMAYCHAENPLTERRLMPLDTLRKAILFGMKQNLMIQFVYPDYELPAEYNELIETIDHVKIGRDVVIENGVPQTIKAKNVVLRLIVADFIARQYDIATLLPQVERLNICLTDIENFADSQIEDYKKALATLNAVLMNIYKSEKQPQLNILTDRLQLTEMHNCEAGVENITVAPNGKFYICPAFYYDEQMGVSNRMNYKTKDASRSVGDLEKGIDIPNKQLLQLDYAPLCRICDAYHCNRCIWLNQKLTWDNNTPSHQQCVISHLERNASRDLQLKLIEIGGRFENEIKEIDYLDPFDVKEEW
;
A
#
# COMPACT_ATOMS: atom_id res chain seq x y z
N MET A 1 0.11 -0.35 -22.86
CA MET A 1 -0.13 1.12 -22.76
C MET A 1 0.89 1.66 -21.81
N LYS A 2 1.54 2.80 -22.06
CA LYS A 2 2.49 3.36 -21.07
C LYS A 2 1.68 3.78 -19.83
N PRO A 3 2.08 3.39 -18.61
CA PRO A 3 1.38 3.81 -17.42
C PRO A 3 1.46 5.34 -17.28
N TYR A 4 0.32 5.98 -17.13
CA TYR A 4 0.19 7.41 -16.87
C TYR A 4 -0.10 7.61 -15.40
N LEU A 5 0.33 8.72 -14.83
CA LEU A 5 -0.13 9.13 -13.51
C LEU A 5 -1.66 9.19 -13.49
N GLN A 6 -2.25 8.58 -12.47
CA GLN A 6 -3.69 8.51 -12.24
C GLN A 6 -4.08 9.19 -10.92
N TYR A 7 -3.16 9.17 -9.94
CA TYR A 7 -3.45 9.61 -8.58
C TYR A 7 -2.45 10.66 -8.11
N LEU A 8 -2.98 11.69 -7.44
CA LEU A 8 -2.20 12.66 -6.67
C LEU A 8 -2.51 12.47 -5.19
N VAL A 9 -1.53 12.05 -4.42
CA VAL A 9 -1.59 12.01 -2.96
C VAL A 9 -1.14 13.35 -2.41
N VAL A 10 -1.95 13.99 -1.58
CA VAL A 10 -1.65 15.30 -0.97
C VAL A 10 -1.53 15.11 0.53
N LEU A 11 -0.33 15.25 1.08
CA LEU A 11 -0.11 15.30 2.53
C LEU A 11 -0.50 16.68 3.04
N LEU A 12 -1.55 16.77 3.86
CA LEU A 12 -2.06 18.04 4.33
C LEU A 12 -1.21 18.66 5.44
N ASP A 13 -0.47 17.82 6.17
CA ASP A 13 0.40 18.24 7.29
C ASP A 13 1.62 17.32 7.38
N ASP A 14 2.72 17.80 8.00
CA ASP A 14 3.87 16.97 8.27
C ASP A 14 3.49 15.75 9.12
N THR A 15 2.50 15.88 10.01
CA THR A 15 1.96 14.80 10.84
C THR A 15 0.80 14.04 10.20
N SER A 16 0.61 14.15 8.88
CA SER A 16 -0.39 13.36 8.15
C SER A 16 -0.27 11.87 8.46
N MET A 17 -1.40 11.20 8.65
CA MET A 17 -1.45 9.81 9.13
C MET A 17 -0.74 8.86 8.16
N ALA A 18 0.13 8.00 8.69
CA ALA A 18 0.72 6.93 7.90
C ALA A 18 -0.32 5.86 7.59
N TYR A 19 -0.44 5.45 6.32
CA TYR A 19 -1.43 4.47 5.85
C TYR A 19 -0.82 3.29 5.07
N CYS A 20 0.51 3.19 5.05
CA CYS A 20 1.27 2.14 4.36
C CYS A 20 2.35 1.55 5.28
N HIS A 21 3.31 0.80 4.73
CA HIS A 21 4.39 0.15 5.50
C HIS A 21 5.26 1.15 6.27
N ALA A 22 5.52 2.33 5.68
CA ALA A 22 6.33 3.35 6.34
C ALA A 22 5.58 4.00 7.49
N GLU A 23 6.29 4.21 8.60
CA GLU A 23 5.83 5.08 9.68
C GLU A 23 6.00 6.55 9.30
N ASN A 24 5.19 7.42 9.87
CA ASN A 24 5.45 8.84 9.88
C ASN A 24 6.04 9.23 11.25
N PRO A 25 7.35 9.45 11.35
CA PRO A 25 8.00 9.81 12.60
C PRO A 25 7.90 11.31 12.95
N LEU A 26 7.31 12.12 12.07
CA LEU A 26 7.21 13.57 12.27
C LEU A 26 6.14 13.89 13.30
N THR A 27 6.50 14.68 14.30
CA THR A 27 5.62 15.06 15.41
C THR A 27 5.30 16.55 15.43
N GLU A 28 6.06 17.36 14.69
CA GLU A 28 5.86 18.78 14.57
C GLU A 28 4.77 19.06 13.53
N ARG A 29 3.68 19.72 13.95
CA ARG A 29 2.59 20.11 13.06
C ARG A 29 3.05 21.25 12.15
N ARG A 30 3.05 20.96 10.86
CA ARG A 30 3.31 21.92 9.79
C ARG A 30 2.29 21.75 8.70
N LEU A 31 1.17 22.44 8.84
CA LEU A 31 0.08 22.39 7.87
C LEU A 31 0.54 22.96 6.53
N MET A 32 0.18 22.29 5.43
CA MET A 32 0.44 22.77 4.07
C MET A 32 -0.13 24.19 3.91
N PRO A 33 0.65 25.19 3.46
CA PRO A 33 0.10 26.53 3.21
C PRO A 33 -1.09 26.48 2.25
N LEU A 34 -2.15 27.23 2.54
CA LEU A 34 -3.39 27.20 1.76
C LEU A 34 -3.16 27.50 0.25
N ASP A 35 -2.21 28.38 -0.06
CA ASP A 35 -1.82 28.65 -1.45
C ASP A 35 -1.14 27.45 -2.12
N THR A 36 -0.32 26.70 -1.37
CA THR A 36 0.28 25.45 -1.84
C THR A 36 -0.79 24.40 -2.08
N LEU A 37 -1.79 24.28 -1.19
CA LEU A 37 -2.93 23.38 -1.38
C LEU A 37 -3.72 23.73 -2.65
N ARG A 38 -4.00 25.01 -2.89
CA ARG A 38 -4.65 25.47 -4.13
C ARG A 38 -3.85 25.08 -5.37
N LYS A 39 -2.53 25.28 -5.34
CA LYS A 39 -1.65 24.86 -6.45
C LYS A 39 -1.66 23.35 -6.67
N ALA A 40 -1.65 22.54 -5.60
CA ALA A 40 -1.72 21.09 -5.68
C ALA A 40 -3.04 20.62 -6.30
N ILE A 41 -4.16 21.17 -5.89
CA ILE A 41 -5.49 20.90 -6.46
C ILE A 41 -5.50 21.25 -7.95
N LEU A 42 -5.06 22.45 -8.30
CA LEU A 42 -5.01 22.90 -9.71
C LEU A 42 -4.09 22.02 -10.55
N PHE A 43 -2.97 21.54 -9.99
CA PHE A 43 -2.08 20.60 -10.66
C PHE A 43 -2.82 19.28 -10.94
N GLY A 44 -3.46 18.69 -9.93
CA GLY A 44 -4.23 17.44 -10.08
C GLY A 44 -5.34 17.57 -11.13
N MET A 45 -6.11 18.66 -11.09
CA MET A 45 -7.16 18.94 -12.08
C MET A 45 -6.61 19.09 -13.51
N LYS A 46 -5.51 19.83 -13.70
CA LYS A 46 -4.87 20.02 -15.02
C LYS A 46 -4.34 18.72 -15.61
N GLN A 47 -3.86 17.82 -14.75
CA GLN A 47 -3.34 16.52 -15.16
C GLN A 47 -4.43 15.42 -15.18
N ASN A 48 -5.67 15.76 -14.86
CA ASN A 48 -6.80 14.83 -14.75
C ASN A 48 -6.51 13.67 -13.79
N LEU A 49 -5.96 13.97 -12.61
CA LEU A 49 -5.62 13.00 -11.58
C LEU A 49 -6.73 12.91 -10.54
N MET A 50 -6.98 11.70 -10.04
CA MET A 50 -7.78 11.49 -8.84
C MET A 50 -6.99 11.96 -7.63
N ILE A 51 -7.57 12.87 -6.82
CA ILE A 51 -6.87 13.46 -5.69
C ILE A 51 -7.25 12.74 -4.40
N GLN A 52 -6.23 12.37 -3.62
CA GLN A 52 -6.36 11.74 -2.32
C GLN A 52 -5.68 12.62 -1.27
N PHE A 53 -6.46 13.18 -0.33
CA PHE A 53 -5.93 13.98 0.76
C PHE A 53 -5.64 13.10 1.96
N VAL A 54 -4.42 13.16 2.49
CA VAL A 54 -4.02 12.47 3.71
C VAL A 54 -4.10 13.44 4.89
N TYR A 55 -5.04 13.16 5.78
CA TYR A 55 -5.34 14.00 6.93
C TYR A 55 -4.38 13.72 8.10
N PRO A 56 -4.09 14.73 8.92
CA PRO A 56 -3.54 14.52 10.25
C PRO A 56 -4.63 13.98 11.21
N ASP A 57 -4.25 13.65 12.43
CA ASP A 57 -5.15 13.17 13.48
C ASP A 57 -6.03 14.25 14.12
N TYR A 58 -5.84 15.51 13.73
CA TYR A 58 -6.59 16.68 14.26
C TYR A 58 -7.47 17.30 13.18
N GLU A 59 -8.44 18.12 13.61
CA GLU A 59 -9.35 18.82 12.72
C GLU A 59 -8.66 20.00 12.01
N LEU A 60 -8.85 20.08 10.69
CA LEU A 60 -8.32 21.17 9.89
C LEU A 60 -9.14 22.46 10.07
N PRO A 61 -8.54 23.64 9.84
CA PRO A 61 -9.30 24.90 9.73
C PRO A 61 -10.38 24.79 8.64
N ALA A 62 -11.51 25.48 8.86
CA ALA A 62 -12.68 25.39 7.97
C ALA A 62 -12.34 25.71 6.51
N GLU A 63 -11.48 26.70 6.27
CA GLU A 63 -11.04 27.13 4.93
C GLU A 63 -10.35 26.00 4.11
N TYR A 64 -9.68 25.03 4.79
CA TYR A 64 -9.11 23.86 4.13
C TYR A 64 -10.20 22.89 3.68
N ASN A 65 -11.13 22.60 4.57
CA ASN A 65 -12.25 21.73 4.25
C ASN A 65 -13.12 22.32 3.14
N GLU A 66 -13.41 23.61 3.19
CA GLU A 66 -14.14 24.32 2.14
C GLU A 66 -13.44 24.19 0.77
N LEU A 67 -12.11 24.33 0.74
CA LEU A 67 -11.34 24.20 -0.49
C LEU A 67 -11.30 22.74 -1.01
N ILE A 68 -11.11 21.78 -0.13
CA ILE A 68 -11.08 20.35 -0.47
C ILE A 68 -12.43 19.90 -1.04
N GLU A 69 -13.55 20.33 -0.46
CA GLU A 69 -14.89 19.95 -0.93
C GLU A 69 -15.27 20.56 -2.29
N THR A 70 -14.43 21.41 -2.91
CA THR A 70 -14.70 21.97 -4.25
C THR A 70 -14.48 21.00 -5.38
N ILE A 71 -13.85 19.85 -5.14
CA ILE A 71 -13.49 18.87 -6.15
C ILE A 71 -13.88 17.47 -5.69
N ASP A 72 -13.91 16.50 -6.63
CA ASP A 72 -14.03 15.11 -6.28
C ASP A 72 -12.69 14.55 -5.73
N HIS A 73 -12.74 13.83 -4.61
CA HIS A 73 -11.56 13.42 -3.86
C HIS A 73 -11.84 12.25 -2.91
N VAL A 74 -10.76 11.72 -2.32
CA VAL A 74 -10.80 10.72 -1.22
C VAL A 74 -10.08 11.29 0.00
N LYS A 75 -10.64 11.11 1.19
CA LYS A 75 -10.08 11.56 2.48
C LYS A 75 -9.49 10.36 3.24
N ILE A 76 -8.17 10.16 3.12
CA ILE A 76 -7.43 9.16 3.91
C ILE A 76 -7.26 9.69 5.34
N GLY A 77 -7.68 8.92 6.32
CA GLY A 77 -7.77 9.32 7.72
C GLY A 77 -9.15 9.87 8.10
N ARG A 78 -10.13 9.88 7.16
CA ARG A 78 -11.54 10.27 7.39
C ARG A 78 -12.48 9.24 6.74
N ASP A 79 -12.66 9.26 5.41
CA ASP A 79 -13.50 8.31 4.69
C ASP A 79 -12.88 6.90 4.68
N VAL A 80 -11.55 6.84 4.61
CA VAL A 80 -10.76 5.64 4.87
C VAL A 80 -10.11 5.80 6.23
N VAL A 81 -10.62 5.07 7.23
CA VAL A 81 -10.12 5.16 8.60
C VAL A 81 -8.83 4.36 8.75
N ILE A 82 -7.87 4.91 9.47
CA ILE A 82 -6.58 4.26 9.76
C ILE A 82 -6.57 3.87 11.22
N GLU A 83 -6.36 2.58 11.47
CA GLU A 83 -6.24 2.00 12.81
C GLU A 83 -4.85 1.42 13.00
N ASN A 84 -4.15 1.85 14.04
CA ASN A 84 -2.88 1.27 14.46
C ASN A 84 -3.15 0.21 15.54
N GLY A 85 -3.14 -1.06 15.14
CA GLY A 85 -3.56 -2.17 15.98
C GLY A 85 -5.00 -2.62 15.68
N VAL A 86 -5.45 -3.71 16.29
CA VAL A 86 -6.78 -4.28 16.06
C VAL A 86 -7.79 -3.66 17.04
N PRO A 87 -8.76 -2.87 16.56
CA PRO A 87 -9.79 -2.28 17.40
C PRO A 87 -10.82 -3.35 17.83
N GLN A 88 -11.57 -3.09 18.87
CA GLN A 88 -12.66 -3.97 19.29
C GLN A 88 -13.88 -3.91 18.35
N THR A 89 -14.15 -2.74 17.80
CA THR A 89 -15.29 -2.49 16.90
C THR A 89 -14.87 -1.47 15.84
N ILE A 90 -15.47 -1.59 14.65
CA ILE A 90 -15.28 -0.65 13.54
C ILE A 90 -16.65 -0.11 13.12
N LYS A 91 -16.73 1.21 12.94
CA LYS A 91 -17.94 1.87 12.39
C LYS A 91 -17.74 2.30 10.94
N ALA A 92 -16.49 2.40 10.50
CA ALA A 92 -16.14 2.81 9.15
C ALA A 92 -16.32 1.65 8.16
N LYS A 93 -16.69 1.97 6.92
CA LYS A 93 -16.83 1.00 5.84
C LYS A 93 -15.48 0.60 5.24
N ASN A 94 -14.58 1.56 5.12
CA ASN A 94 -13.25 1.38 4.53
C ASN A 94 -12.18 1.63 5.61
N VAL A 95 -11.34 0.64 5.85
CA VAL A 95 -10.36 0.67 6.94
C VAL A 95 -8.99 0.20 6.45
N VAL A 96 -7.96 0.91 6.86
CA VAL A 96 -6.57 0.45 6.82
C VAL A 96 -6.17 0.06 8.23
N LEU A 97 -5.88 -1.21 8.42
CA LEU A 97 -5.43 -1.78 9.68
C LEU A 97 -3.92 -1.98 9.63
N ARG A 98 -3.17 -1.16 10.34
CA ARG A 98 -1.70 -1.23 10.40
C ARG A 98 -1.28 -2.07 11.60
N LEU A 99 -0.55 -3.14 11.34
CA LEU A 99 -0.17 -4.16 12.33
C LEU A 99 1.29 -4.57 12.16
N ILE A 100 1.92 -4.97 13.24
CA ILE A 100 3.12 -5.81 13.16
C ILE A 100 2.72 -7.26 12.86
N VAL A 101 3.62 -8.04 12.27
CA VAL A 101 3.37 -9.44 11.90
C VAL A 101 2.93 -10.28 13.11
N ALA A 102 3.55 -10.07 14.26
CA ALA A 102 3.21 -10.79 15.48
C ALA A 102 1.75 -10.54 15.92
N ASP A 103 1.27 -9.30 15.82
CA ASP A 103 -0.12 -8.95 16.17
C ASP A 103 -1.11 -9.53 15.14
N PHE A 104 -0.76 -9.52 13.85
CA PHE A 104 -1.58 -10.16 12.83
C PHE A 104 -1.81 -11.65 13.15
N ILE A 105 -0.73 -12.36 13.47
CA ILE A 105 -0.79 -13.79 13.84
C ILE A 105 -1.59 -14.00 15.13
N ALA A 106 -1.25 -13.25 16.18
CA ALA A 106 -1.84 -13.45 17.51
C ALA A 106 -3.33 -13.07 17.57
N ARG A 107 -3.74 -12.05 16.80
CA ARG A 107 -5.09 -11.48 16.85
C ARG A 107 -5.95 -11.83 15.63
N GLN A 108 -5.64 -12.92 14.93
CA GLN A 108 -6.36 -13.36 13.74
C GLN A 108 -7.88 -13.51 13.95
N TYR A 109 -8.32 -13.96 15.11
CA TYR A 109 -9.74 -14.10 15.43
C TYR A 109 -10.43 -12.75 15.65
N ASP A 110 -9.75 -11.80 16.30
CA ASP A 110 -10.27 -10.44 16.47
C ASP A 110 -10.41 -9.75 15.10
N ILE A 111 -9.38 -9.87 14.23
CA ILE A 111 -9.44 -9.36 12.86
C ILE A 111 -10.62 -9.98 12.09
N ALA A 112 -10.82 -11.28 12.22
CA ALA A 112 -11.91 -11.99 11.58
C ALA A 112 -13.30 -11.46 11.99
N THR A 113 -13.47 -11.01 13.24
CA THR A 113 -14.73 -10.42 13.72
C THR A 113 -15.02 -9.03 13.11
N LEU A 114 -14.03 -8.36 12.55
CA LEU A 114 -14.19 -7.08 11.89
C LEU A 114 -14.72 -7.21 10.45
N LEU A 115 -14.43 -8.31 9.76
CA LEU A 115 -14.80 -8.51 8.35
C LEU A 115 -16.30 -8.30 8.05
N PRO A 116 -17.26 -8.78 8.86
CA PRO A 116 -18.67 -8.51 8.59
C PRO A 116 -19.10 -7.06 8.79
N GLN A 117 -18.26 -6.24 9.43
CA GLN A 117 -18.56 -4.85 9.79
C GLN A 117 -18.11 -3.84 8.74
N VAL A 118 -17.26 -4.25 7.81
CA VAL A 118 -16.63 -3.38 6.79
C VAL A 118 -17.07 -3.72 5.38
N GLU A 119 -16.91 -2.81 4.45
CA GLU A 119 -16.95 -3.07 3.01
C GLU A 119 -15.55 -3.42 2.49
N ARG A 120 -14.51 -2.75 3.01
CA ARG A 120 -13.12 -3.02 2.67
C ARG A 120 -12.20 -2.92 3.90
N LEU A 121 -11.39 -3.96 4.10
CA LEU A 121 -10.30 -4.00 5.07
C LEU A 121 -8.97 -4.15 4.34
N ASN A 122 -8.09 -3.16 4.51
CA ASN A 122 -6.72 -3.24 4.03
C ASN A 122 -5.80 -3.52 5.22
N ILE A 123 -5.19 -4.68 5.27
CA ILE A 123 -4.14 -5.01 6.25
C ILE A 123 -2.81 -4.55 5.69
N CYS A 124 -2.08 -3.79 6.48
CA CYS A 124 -0.74 -3.31 6.19
C CYS A 124 0.22 -3.74 7.30
N LEU A 125 1.13 -4.64 6.98
CA LEU A 125 2.16 -5.09 7.91
C LEU A 125 3.30 -4.08 7.94
N THR A 126 3.61 -3.55 9.12
CA THR A 126 4.56 -2.43 9.27
C THR A 126 6.00 -2.87 9.51
N ASP A 127 6.22 -4.15 9.81
CA ASP A 127 7.51 -4.74 10.15
C ASP A 127 7.83 -6.02 9.36
N ILE A 128 7.47 -6.03 8.08
CA ILE A 128 7.69 -7.19 7.18
C ILE A 128 9.13 -7.73 7.27
N GLU A 129 10.11 -6.84 7.42
CA GLU A 129 11.51 -7.20 7.56
C GLU A 129 11.84 -8.07 8.77
N ASN A 130 10.95 -8.11 9.76
CA ASN A 130 11.11 -8.93 10.97
C ASN A 130 10.42 -10.29 10.87
N PHE A 131 9.74 -10.59 9.74
CA PHE A 131 9.11 -11.89 9.54
C PHE A 131 10.16 -12.99 9.49
N ALA A 132 10.00 -14.01 10.34
CA ALA A 132 10.91 -15.15 10.44
C ALA A 132 10.27 -16.42 9.85
N ASP A 133 11.07 -17.31 9.28
CA ASP A 133 10.60 -18.58 8.71
C ASP A 133 9.87 -19.44 9.75
N SER A 134 10.25 -19.34 11.02
CA SER A 134 9.52 -20.00 12.12
C SER A 134 8.08 -19.55 12.29
N GLN A 135 7.68 -18.41 11.73
CA GLN A 135 6.32 -17.87 11.78
C GLN A 135 5.46 -18.31 10.58
N ILE A 136 6.02 -18.97 9.57
CA ILE A 136 5.32 -19.35 8.35
C ILE A 136 4.05 -20.14 8.66
N GLU A 137 4.13 -21.18 9.51
CA GLU A 137 2.99 -22.02 9.81
C GLU A 137 1.90 -21.28 10.60
N ASP A 138 2.28 -20.38 11.49
CA ASP A 138 1.30 -19.57 12.25
C ASP A 138 0.67 -18.48 11.36
N TYR A 139 1.43 -17.92 10.41
CA TYR A 139 0.88 -17.01 9.40
C TYR A 139 -0.13 -17.71 8.48
N LYS A 140 0.17 -18.94 8.02
CA LYS A 140 -0.76 -19.78 7.25
C LYS A 140 -2.06 -20.03 8.03
N LYS A 141 -1.98 -20.35 9.33
CA LYS A 141 -3.16 -20.55 10.20
C LYS A 141 -3.99 -19.27 10.29
N ALA A 142 -3.34 -18.11 10.42
CA ALA A 142 -4.03 -16.82 10.45
C ALA A 142 -4.81 -16.58 9.14
N LEU A 143 -4.16 -16.79 7.98
CA LEU A 143 -4.82 -16.68 6.68
C LEU A 143 -5.99 -17.68 6.53
N ALA A 144 -5.82 -18.93 6.98
CA ALA A 144 -6.87 -19.95 6.94
C ALA A 144 -8.08 -19.55 7.82
N THR A 145 -7.85 -18.93 8.98
CA THR A 145 -8.90 -18.39 9.85
C THR A 145 -9.71 -17.31 9.13
N LEU A 146 -9.05 -16.35 8.47
CA LEU A 146 -9.72 -15.31 7.70
C LEU A 146 -10.49 -15.89 6.50
N ASN A 147 -9.91 -16.87 5.79
CA ASN A 147 -10.59 -17.58 4.71
C ASN A 147 -11.88 -18.26 5.18
N ALA A 148 -11.86 -18.94 6.34
CA ALA A 148 -13.04 -19.60 6.87
C ALA A 148 -14.19 -18.62 7.17
N VAL A 149 -13.86 -17.43 7.68
CA VAL A 149 -14.84 -16.38 7.96
C VAL A 149 -15.37 -15.76 6.66
N LEU A 150 -14.48 -15.45 5.70
CA LEU A 150 -14.88 -14.93 4.39
C LEU A 150 -15.82 -15.90 3.66
N MET A 151 -15.52 -17.20 3.67
CA MET A 151 -16.39 -18.23 3.09
C MET A 151 -17.80 -18.22 3.70
N ASN A 152 -17.93 -18.01 5.02
CA ASN A 152 -19.22 -17.93 5.66
C ASN A 152 -19.97 -16.64 5.30
N ILE A 153 -19.26 -15.50 5.21
CA ILE A 153 -19.84 -14.22 4.84
C ILE A 153 -20.33 -14.26 3.37
N TYR A 154 -19.54 -14.82 2.46
CA TYR A 154 -19.86 -14.89 1.03
C TYR A 154 -21.04 -15.82 0.67
N LYS A 155 -21.50 -16.66 1.63
CA LYS A 155 -22.79 -17.36 1.51
C LYS A 155 -24.00 -16.42 1.66
N SER A 156 -23.78 -15.22 2.17
CA SER A 156 -24.77 -14.14 2.25
C SER A 156 -24.55 -13.15 1.09
N GLU A 157 -25.35 -12.09 1.06
CA GLU A 157 -25.20 -11.01 0.06
C GLU A 157 -23.99 -10.10 0.31
N LYS A 158 -23.36 -10.18 1.50
CA LYS A 158 -22.20 -9.37 1.83
C LYS A 158 -20.92 -9.97 1.24
N GLN A 159 -20.12 -9.13 0.62
CA GLN A 159 -18.83 -9.52 0.04
C GLN A 159 -17.74 -8.51 0.43
N PRO A 160 -17.29 -8.50 1.69
CA PRO A 160 -16.24 -7.59 2.10
C PRO A 160 -14.95 -7.89 1.35
N GLN A 161 -14.24 -6.84 0.99
CA GLN A 161 -12.92 -6.94 0.36
C GLN A 161 -11.84 -6.98 1.44
N LEU A 162 -10.88 -7.89 1.28
CA LEU A 162 -9.69 -8.00 2.11
C LEU A 162 -8.47 -8.06 1.19
N ASN A 163 -7.63 -7.02 1.23
CA ASN A 163 -6.52 -6.84 0.28
C ASN A 163 -5.60 -8.06 0.19
N ILE A 164 -5.24 -8.67 1.30
CA ILE A 164 -4.32 -9.81 1.35
C ILE A 164 -4.90 -11.12 0.79
N LEU A 165 -6.22 -11.20 0.58
CA LEU A 165 -6.90 -12.41 0.12
C LEU A 165 -7.78 -12.16 -1.12
N THR A 166 -8.81 -11.30 -0.99
CA THR A 166 -9.85 -11.22 -2.02
C THR A 166 -9.45 -10.42 -3.25
N ASP A 167 -8.51 -9.49 -3.13
CA ASP A 167 -8.09 -8.65 -4.26
C ASP A 167 -7.46 -9.49 -5.38
N ARG A 168 -6.79 -10.60 -5.03
CA ARG A 168 -6.18 -11.50 -6.03
C ARG A 168 -7.18 -12.32 -6.83
N LEU A 169 -8.41 -12.47 -6.35
CA LEU A 169 -9.41 -13.34 -6.98
C LEU A 169 -9.86 -12.85 -8.36
N GLN A 170 -9.74 -11.55 -8.64
CA GLN A 170 -10.17 -10.89 -9.87
C GLN A 170 -9.02 -10.43 -10.75
N LEU A 171 -7.77 -10.52 -10.28
CA LEU A 171 -6.62 -10.04 -11.02
C LEU A 171 -6.15 -11.07 -12.04
N THR A 172 -5.77 -10.59 -13.22
CA THR A 172 -5.20 -11.38 -14.32
C THR A 172 -3.72 -11.10 -14.54
N GLU A 173 -3.19 -10.08 -13.87
CA GLU A 173 -1.80 -9.66 -13.95
C GLU A 173 -1.33 -9.10 -12.60
N MET A 174 -0.02 -8.92 -12.44
CA MET A 174 0.57 -8.31 -11.25
C MET A 174 0.04 -6.88 -11.05
N HIS A 175 -0.48 -6.63 -9.87
CA HIS A 175 -0.88 -5.30 -9.41
C HIS A 175 -0.22 -4.99 -8.08
N ASN A 176 0.45 -3.84 -7.98
CA ASN A 176 1.18 -3.44 -6.77
C ASN A 176 1.01 -1.94 -6.48
N CYS A 177 1.82 -1.39 -5.59
CA CYS A 177 1.68 -0.01 -5.13
C CYS A 177 1.81 1.06 -6.22
N GLU A 178 2.52 0.79 -7.34
CA GLU A 178 2.76 1.68 -8.49
C GLU A 178 3.24 3.10 -8.12
N ALA A 179 3.95 3.24 -6.99
CA ALA A 179 4.48 4.50 -6.52
C ALA A 179 5.49 5.10 -7.51
N GLY A 180 5.31 6.37 -7.90
CA GLY A 180 6.09 7.06 -8.91
C GLY A 180 5.75 6.69 -10.36
N VAL A 181 4.84 5.74 -10.58
CA VAL A 181 4.36 5.32 -11.91
C VAL A 181 2.94 5.80 -12.15
N GLU A 182 1.98 5.33 -11.36
CA GLU A 182 0.57 5.73 -11.41
C GLU A 182 0.19 6.73 -10.32
N ASN A 183 0.91 6.79 -9.23
CA ASN A 183 0.68 7.74 -8.15
C ASN A 183 1.92 8.55 -7.81
N ILE A 184 1.72 9.77 -7.35
CA ILE A 184 2.74 10.70 -6.90
C ILE A 184 2.25 11.44 -5.67
N THR A 185 3.16 11.80 -4.77
CA THR A 185 2.83 12.53 -3.54
C THR A 185 3.32 13.96 -3.64
N VAL A 186 2.47 14.92 -3.27
CA VAL A 186 2.87 16.29 -2.95
C VAL A 186 2.83 16.50 -1.45
N ALA A 187 3.91 17.03 -0.88
CA ALA A 187 4.06 17.26 0.55
C ALA A 187 3.82 18.73 0.93
N PRO A 188 3.70 19.08 2.25
CA PRO A 188 3.45 20.43 2.71
C PRO A 188 4.44 21.47 2.22
N ASN A 189 5.67 21.07 1.89
CA ASN A 189 6.70 21.92 1.30
C ASN A 189 6.50 22.23 -0.20
N GLY A 190 5.43 21.75 -0.83
CA GLY A 190 5.13 21.98 -2.25
C GLY A 190 5.96 21.15 -3.23
N LYS A 191 6.78 20.22 -2.73
CA LYS A 191 7.60 19.33 -3.58
C LYS A 191 6.90 17.99 -3.83
N PHE A 192 7.25 17.35 -4.95
CA PHE A 192 6.80 16.00 -5.28
C PHE A 192 7.76 14.94 -4.76
N TYR A 193 7.19 13.82 -4.32
CA TYR A 193 7.88 12.61 -3.87
C TYR A 193 7.25 11.38 -4.49
N ILE A 194 8.03 10.32 -4.70
CA ILE A 194 7.52 9.05 -5.23
C ILE A 194 6.38 8.51 -4.35
N CYS A 195 6.53 8.57 -3.03
CA CYS A 195 5.46 8.27 -2.06
C CYS A 195 5.72 9.03 -0.74
N PRO A 196 4.77 9.03 0.21
CA PRO A 196 4.93 9.72 1.51
C PRO A 196 6.20 9.34 2.27
N ALA A 197 6.60 8.07 2.22
CA ALA A 197 7.77 7.58 2.94
C ALA A 197 9.07 8.31 2.56
N PHE A 198 9.24 8.67 1.29
CA PHE A 198 10.40 9.44 0.83
C PHE A 198 10.41 10.86 1.38
N TYR A 199 9.25 11.45 1.60
CA TYR A 199 9.15 12.75 2.27
C TYR A 199 9.56 12.63 3.73
N TYR A 200 9.02 11.65 4.45
CA TYR A 200 9.36 11.44 5.86
C TYR A 200 10.86 11.18 6.06
N ASP A 201 11.45 10.35 5.24
CA ASP A 201 12.90 10.07 5.25
C ASP A 201 13.73 11.34 5.03
N GLU A 202 13.33 12.21 4.09
CA GLU A 202 14.03 13.47 3.82
C GLU A 202 13.96 14.40 5.05
N GLN A 203 12.79 14.53 5.67
CA GLN A 203 12.63 15.38 6.86
C GLN A 203 13.44 14.85 8.05
N MET A 204 13.60 13.54 8.17
CA MET A 204 14.42 12.91 9.21
C MET A 204 15.94 12.90 8.90
N GLY A 205 16.33 13.45 7.75
CA GLY A 205 17.74 13.46 7.34
C GLY A 205 18.29 12.07 6.99
N VAL A 206 17.42 11.11 6.68
CA VAL A 206 17.83 9.79 6.20
C VAL A 206 18.43 9.94 4.82
N SER A 207 19.74 9.76 4.72
CA SER A 207 20.47 9.97 3.48
C SER A 207 20.01 8.99 2.39
N ASN A 208 19.86 9.51 1.17
CA ASN A 208 19.66 8.67 -0.01
C ASN A 208 20.99 7.95 -0.33
N ARG A 209 21.11 6.69 0.12
CA ARG A 209 22.33 5.90 -0.08
C ARG A 209 22.62 5.57 -1.55
N MET A 210 21.64 5.74 -2.44
CA MET A 210 21.83 5.53 -3.88
C MET A 210 22.55 6.67 -4.59
N ASN A 211 22.64 7.88 -4.01
CA ASN A 211 23.33 9.03 -4.58
C ASN A 211 24.68 9.29 -3.88
N TYR A 212 25.66 8.44 -4.13
CA TYR A 212 27.03 8.58 -3.60
C TYR A 212 27.76 9.88 -4.01
N LYS A 213 27.22 10.69 -4.92
CA LYS A 213 27.92 11.81 -5.54
C LYS A 213 27.36 13.20 -5.24
N THR A 214 26.17 13.32 -4.66
CA THR A 214 25.60 14.64 -4.36
C THR A 214 25.37 14.82 -2.87
N LYS A 215 25.87 15.95 -2.35
CA LYS A 215 25.62 16.38 -0.97
C LYS A 215 24.16 16.80 -0.74
N ASP A 216 23.36 16.85 -1.79
CA ASP A 216 21.94 17.16 -1.72
C ASP A 216 21.16 15.87 -1.44
N ALA A 217 20.78 15.71 -0.19
CA ALA A 217 19.99 14.57 0.30
C ALA A 217 18.50 14.64 -0.13
N SER A 218 18.15 15.51 -1.08
CA SER A 218 16.77 15.66 -1.51
C SER A 218 16.25 14.38 -2.17
N ARG A 219 15.12 13.90 -1.69
CA ARG A 219 14.36 12.77 -2.26
C ARG A 219 13.21 13.25 -3.14
N SER A 220 13.07 14.56 -3.29
CA SER A 220 12.03 15.16 -4.12
C SER A 220 12.29 14.89 -5.60
N VAL A 221 11.20 14.70 -6.33
CA VAL A 221 11.18 14.44 -7.77
C VAL A 221 10.47 15.57 -8.52
N GLY A 222 10.71 16.80 -8.09
CA GLY A 222 10.14 18.03 -8.65
C GLY A 222 9.35 18.84 -7.65
N ASP A 223 8.66 19.86 -8.13
CA ASP A 223 7.82 20.75 -7.33
C ASP A 223 6.61 21.26 -8.14
N LEU A 224 5.68 21.94 -7.47
CA LEU A 224 4.44 22.45 -8.08
C LEU A 224 4.68 23.57 -9.11
N GLU A 225 5.88 24.16 -9.17
CA GLU A 225 6.21 25.20 -10.13
C GLU A 225 6.88 24.64 -11.39
N LYS A 226 7.83 23.71 -11.20
CA LYS A 226 8.62 23.11 -12.29
C LYS A 226 8.01 21.82 -12.84
N GLY A 227 7.09 21.21 -12.08
CA GLY A 227 6.49 19.92 -12.42
C GLY A 227 7.29 18.74 -11.90
N ILE A 228 6.95 17.55 -12.38
CA ILE A 228 7.51 16.27 -11.95
C ILE A 228 8.69 15.91 -12.85
N ASP A 229 9.82 15.59 -12.23
CA ASP A 229 11.02 15.06 -12.88
C ASP A 229 11.54 13.85 -12.08
N ILE A 230 11.19 12.65 -12.53
CA ILE A 230 11.61 11.39 -11.90
C ILE A 230 12.78 10.82 -12.69
N PRO A 231 14.01 10.88 -12.15
CA PRO A 231 15.16 10.29 -12.81
C PRO A 231 14.97 8.76 -12.97
N ASN A 232 15.28 8.26 -14.18
CA ASN A 232 15.18 6.82 -14.49
C ASN A 232 13.80 6.22 -14.15
N LYS A 233 12.70 6.92 -14.42
CA LYS A 233 11.33 6.51 -14.12
C LYS A 233 11.02 5.05 -14.51
N GLN A 234 11.63 4.57 -15.59
CA GLN A 234 11.48 3.18 -16.04
C GLN A 234 11.87 2.16 -14.96
N LEU A 235 12.84 2.47 -14.09
CA LEU A 235 13.26 1.57 -13.00
C LEU A 235 12.20 1.43 -11.89
N LEU A 236 11.17 2.26 -11.88
CA LEU A 236 10.05 2.11 -10.95
C LEU A 236 8.98 1.14 -11.48
N GLN A 237 9.00 0.87 -12.80
CA GLN A 237 8.00 0.04 -13.47
C GLN A 237 8.27 -1.45 -13.24
N LEU A 238 7.19 -2.22 -13.15
CA LEU A 238 7.24 -3.66 -12.94
C LEU A 238 8.03 -4.40 -14.02
N ASP A 239 7.94 -3.97 -15.28
CA ASP A 239 8.65 -4.58 -16.42
C ASP A 239 10.18 -4.62 -16.24
N TYR A 240 10.72 -3.71 -15.44
CA TYR A 240 12.14 -3.61 -15.12
C TYR A 240 12.54 -4.33 -13.83
N ALA A 241 11.60 -5.02 -13.17
CA ALA A 241 11.83 -5.83 -11.99
C ALA A 241 11.97 -7.31 -12.37
N PRO A 242 13.18 -7.87 -12.50
CA PRO A 242 13.39 -9.19 -13.13
C PRO A 242 12.61 -10.33 -12.49
N LEU A 243 12.51 -10.37 -11.18
CA LEU A 243 11.76 -11.37 -10.42
C LEU A 243 10.25 -11.09 -10.43
N CYS A 244 9.86 -9.83 -10.23
CA CYS A 244 8.46 -9.47 -10.03
C CYS A 244 7.64 -9.52 -11.32
N ARG A 245 8.24 -9.19 -12.49
CA ARG A 245 7.54 -9.13 -13.79
C ARG A 245 6.96 -10.47 -14.26
N ILE A 246 7.46 -11.58 -13.75
CA ILE A 246 7.01 -12.93 -14.08
C ILE A 246 6.32 -13.62 -12.90
N CYS A 247 6.22 -12.95 -11.74
CA CYS A 247 5.61 -13.47 -10.54
C CYS A 247 4.08 -13.41 -10.65
N ASP A 248 3.39 -14.43 -10.20
CA ASP A 248 1.95 -14.51 -10.16
C ASP A 248 1.34 -14.24 -8.77
N ALA A 249 2.14 -13.75 -7.82
CA ALA A 249 1.65 -13.26 -6.53
C ALA A 249 0.93 -11.90 -6.70
N TYR A 250 -0.11 -11.90 -7.54
CA TYR A 250 -0.88 -10.71 -7.88
C TYR A 250 -1.32 -9.95 -6.64
N HIS A 251 -1.37 -8.63 -6.73
CA HIS A 251 -1.58 -7.74 -5.61
C HIS A 251 -0.52 -7.89 -4.49
N CYS A 252 0.70 -8.28 -4.86
CA CYS A 252 1.85 -8.17 -3.97
C CYS A 252 2.08 -6.69 -3.63
N ASN A 253 2.25 -6.38 -2.35
CA ASN A 253 2.57 -5.04 -1.90
C ASN A 253 4.06 -4.69 -2.16
N ARG A 254 4.57 -4.98 -3.38
CA ARG A 254 5.90 -4.56 -3.78
C ARG A 254 6.07 -3.08 -3.48
N CYS A 255 6.90 -2.77 -2.50
CA CYS A 255 7.10 -1.40 -2.02
C CYS A 255 8.50 -0.92 -2.38
N ILE A 256 8.59 0.07 -3.28
CA ILE A 256 9.86 0.63 -3.73
C ILE A 256 10.66 1.21 -2.56
N TRP A 257 10.00 1.88 -1.63
CA TRP A 257 10.65 2.42 -0.44
C TRP A 257 11.24 1.29 0.43
N LEU A 258 10.48 0.23 0.67
CA LEU A 258 10.93 -0.91 1.46
C LEU A 258 12.08 -1.65 0.76
N ASN A 259 12.00 -1.83 -0.56
CA ASN A 259 13.09 -2.39 -1.35
C ASN A 259 14.37 -1.55 -1.17
N GLN A 260 14.30 -0.23 -1.34
CA GLN A 260 15.46 0.64 -1.12
C GLN A 260 16.01 0.56 0.31
N LYS A 261 15.13 0.42 1.30
CA LYS A 261 15.51 0.29 2.72
C LYS A 261 16.27 -1.00 3.00
N LEU A 262 15.79 -2.13 2.43
CA LEU A 262 16.26 -3.47 2.77
C LEU A 262 17.31 -4.01 1.81
N THR A 263 17.16 -3.77 0.51
CA THR A 263 18.00 -4.37 -0.55
C THR A 263 18.82 -3.33 -1.31
N TRP A 264 18.63 -2.04 -1.03
CA TRP A 264 19.32 -0.92 -1.68
C TRP A 264 18.99 -0.75 -3.18
N ASP A 265 17.97 -1.44 -3.66
CA ASP A 265 17.53 -1.43 -5.05
C ASP A 265 16.01 -1.25 -5.15
N ASN A 266 15.52 -0.59 -6.22
CA ASN A 266 14.08 -0.35 -6.41
C ASN A 266 13.32 -1.65 -6.74
N ASN A 267 13.98 -2.58 -7.40
CA ASN A 267 13.36 -3.71 -8.08
C ASN A 267 13.66 -5.07 -7.46
N THR A 268 14.46 -5.07 -6.38
CA THR A 268 14.81 -6.28 -5.64
C THR A 268 14.02 -6.32 -4.33
N PRO A 269 12.97 -7.13 -4.22
CA PRO A 269 12.25 -7.31 -2.96
C PRO A 269 13.11 -8.08 -1.96
N SER A 270 12.81 -7.95 -0.67
CA SER A 270 13.40 -8.81 0.34
C SER A 270 12.78 -10.21 0.31
N HIS A 271 13.50 -11.21 0.83
CA HIS A 271 13.00 -12.56 1.04
C HIS A 271 11.64 -12.54 1.77
N GLN A 272 11.53 -11.80 2.86
CA GLN A 272 10.32 -11.73 3.69
C GLN A 272 9.11 -11.20 2.92
N GLN A 273 9.31 -10.19 2.06
CA GLN A 273 8.22 -9.69 1.20
C GLN A 273 7.72 -10.77 0.24
N CYS A 274 8.63 -11.52 -0.37
CA CYS A 274 8.27 -12.60 -1.28
C CYS A 274 7.53 -13.72 -0.54
N VAL A 275 8.07 -14.19 0.58
CA VAL A 275 7.45 -15.27 1.38
C VAL A 275 6.04 -14.89 1.80
N ILE A 276 5.83 -13.73 2.41
CA ILE A 276 4.50 -13.27 2.84
C ILE A 276 3.55 -13.20 1.64
N SER A 277 3.97 -12.61 0.52
CA SER A 277 3.11 -12.44 -0.65
C SER A 277 2.73 -13.79 -1.29
N HIS A 278 3.63 -14.77 -1.28
CA HIS A 278 3.32 -16.11 -1.78
C HIS A 278 2.42 -16.90 -0.83
N LEU A 279 2.58 -16.74 0.49
CA LEU A 279 1.64 -17.30 1.47
C LEU A 279 0.22 -16.75 1.28
N GLU A 280 0.09 -15.44 1.11
CA GLU A 280 -1.19 -14.78 0.85
C GLU A 280 -1.79 -15.21 -0.50
N ARG A 281 -0.96 -15.34 -1.52
CA ARG A 281 -1.36 -15.84 -2.84
C ARG A 281 -1.90 -17.27 -2.74
N ASN A 282 -1.20 -18.17 -2.06
CA ASN A 282 -1.65 -19.55 -1.86
C ASN A 282 -2.96 -19.62 -1.05
N ALA A 283 -3.09 -18.79 -0.01
CA ALA A 283 -4.34 -18.67 0.76
C ALA A 283 -5.50 -18.11 -0.10
N SER A 284 -5.23 -17.18 -1.01
CA SER A 284 -6.22 -16.69 -1.97
C SER A 284 -6.67 -17.78 -2.95
N ARG A 285 -5.74 -18.66 -3.39
CA ARG A 285 -6.07 -19.85 -4.19
C ARG A 285 -7.02 -20.78 -3.43
N ASP A 286 -6.72 -21.08 -2.18
CA ASP A 286 -7.58 -21.93 -1.35
C ASP A 286 -8.99 -21.32 -1.16
N LEU A 287 -9.07 -19.98 -1.01
CA LEU A 287 -10.34 -19.27 -0.97
C LEU A 287 -11.09 -19.39 -2.30
N GLN A 288 -10.41 -19.17 -3.43
CA GLN A 288 -10.99 -19.27 -4.77
C GLN A 288 -11.61 -20.64 -5.01
N LEU A 289 -10.87 -21.73 -4.72
CA LEU A 289 -11.37 -23.09 -4.89
C LEU A 289 -12.64 -23.36 -4.07
N LYS A 290 -12.67 -22.94 -2.81
CA LYS A 290 -13.84 -23.07 -1.94
C LYS A 290 -15.02 -22.21 -2.43
N LEU A 291 -14.77 -21.01 -2.97
CA LEU A 291 -15.83 -20.18 -3.54
C LEU A 291 -16.42 -20.80 -4.80
N ILE A 292 -15.61 -21.46 -5.65
CA ILE A 292 -16.08 -22.19 -6.83
C ILE A 292 -17.02 -23.34 -6.42
N GLU A 293 -16.72 -24.06 -5.35
CA GLU A 293 -17.58 -25.15 -4.81
C GLU A 293 -19.00 -24.68 -4.47
N ILE A 294 -19.17 -23.41 -4.09
CA ILE A 294 -20.46 -22.79 -3.77
C ILE A 294 -21.05 -21.97 -4.92
N GLY A 295 -20.51 -22.10 -6.14
CA GLY A 295 -21.03 -21.48 -7.36
C GLY A 295 -20.38 -20.17 -7.78
N GLY A 296 -19.29 -19.74 -7.11
CA GLY A 296 -18.47 -18.59 -7.53
C GLY A 296 -17.87 -18.82 -8.92
N ARG A 297 -17.75 -17.74 -9.70
CA ARG A 297 -17.12 -17.76 -11.03
C ARG A 297 -16.01 -16.73 -11.08
N PHE A 298 -14.85 -17.13 -11.58
CA PHE A 298 -13.66 -16.28 -11.71
C PHE A 298 -13.15 -16.39 -13.14
N GLU A 299 -12.68 -15.28 -13.70
CA GLU A 299 -12.07 -15.23 -15.05
C GLU A 299 -10.68 -15.84 -15.05
N ASN A 300 -10.00 -15.78 -13.90
CA ASN A 300 -8.64 -16.25 -13.75
C ASN A 300 -8.54 -17.33 -12.67
N GLU A 301 -7.67 -18.30 -12.89
CA GLU A 301 -7.35 -19.34 -11.91
C GLU A 301 -6.00 -19.04 -11.28
N ILE A 302 -5.96 -18.99 -9.94
CA ILE A 302 -4.70 -18.85 -9.20
C ILE A 302 -4.01 -20.20 -9.19
N LYS A 303 -2.90 -20.32 -9.93
CA LYS A 303 -2.14 -21.56 -10.07
C LYS A 303 -1.44 -21.94 -8.76
N GLU A 304 -1.22 -23.22 -8.59
CA GLU A 304 -0.39 -23.73 -7.51
C GLU A 304 1.10 -23.48 -7.83
N ILE A 305 1.83 -22.98 -6.82
CA ILE A 305 3.29 -22.91 -6.84
C ILE A 305 3.83 -23.40 -5.50
N ASP A 306 4.89 -24.15 -5.53
CA ASP A 306 5.47 -24.87 -4.40
C ASP A 306 6.61 -24.11 -3.71
N TYR A 307 7.09 -23.03 -4.30
CA TYR A 307 8.11 -22.17 -3.70
C TYR A 307 7.50 -20.93 -3.06
N LEU A 308 8.15 -20.39 -2.04
CA LEU A 308 7.75 -19.16 -1.36
C LEU A 308 8.60 -17.95 -1.75
N ASP A 309 9.82 -18.18 -2.21
CA ASP A 309 10.70 -17.12 -2.69
C ASP A 309 11.20 -17.48 -4.09
N PRO A 310 11.13 -16.55 -5.07
CA PRO A 310 11.71 -16.78 -6.40
C PRO A 310 13.20 -17.15 -6.40
N PHE A 311 13.94 -16.79 -5.36
CA PHE A 311 15.35 -17.19 -5.20
C PHE A 311 15.52 -18.64 -4.76
N ASP A 312 14.48 -19.30 -4.24
CA ASP A 312 14.50 -20.68 -3.80
C ASP A 312 14.24 -21.67 -4.96
N VAL A 313 13.88 -21.16 -6.13
CA VAL A 313 13.63 -22.00 -7.31
C VAL A 313 14.93 -22.66 -7.73
N LYS A 314 15.00 -23.97 -7.55
CA LYS A 314 16.08 -24.76 -8.10
C LYS A 314 15.84 -24.89 -9.61
N GLU A 315 16.57 -24.12 -10.40
CA GLU A 315 16.62 -24.33 -11.83
C GLU A 315 17.31 -25.67 -12.10
N GLU A 316 16.55 -26.63 -12.58
CA GLU A 316 17.12 -27.74 -13.34
C GLU A 316 17.45 -27.19 -14.74
N TRP A 317 18.71 -26.78 -14.91
CA TRP A 317 19.27 -26.33 -16.20
C TRP A 317 19.57 -27.54 -17.09
#